data_bcbfc6dff6564ade343b8c628ecae549
#
_entry.id   bcbfc6dff6564ade343b8c628ecae549
#
_cell.length_a   1.000
_cell.length_b   1.000
_cell.length_c   1.000
_cell.angle_alpha   90.00
_cell.angle_beta   90.00
_cell.angle_gamma   90.00
#
_symmetry.space_group_name_H-M   'P 1'
#
loop_
_entity.id
_entity.type
_entity.pdbx_description
1 polymer ?
#
loop_
_entity_poly.entity_id
_entity_poly.type
_entity_poly.pdbx_seq_one_letter_code
_entity_poly.pdbx_strand_id
1 'polypeptide(L)'
;MDEHDLTERQKELLALLPQDGATVGQIKLQDQLGWSDEYWAIRDVLEDKGLVKRGRGRGGTLSRVLHAPDVETVTIPVAEDAAIQGQSAADALRREGELYDPIARVLRGDWSRDRRTQPLEIEITAHQGARATGGRWSRPDLVWVSVRTFQFLPQKVLEVITFEVKPADAIDVLAVYEALAHRRAATHSYVVLDVPTDKAASVEEDIQAVRDVARSHGVGLIVFGDPEDYSTWEVLEDAQRVEPDPERLESFIDTQLSDTTKRSISQATR
;
A
#
# COMPACT_ATOMS: atom_id res chain seq x y z
N MET A 1 -9.43 -18.11 29.93
CA MET A 1 -9.47 -17.24 31.15
C MET A 1 -10.83 -16.56 31.12
N ASP A 2 -11.67 -16.85 32.14
CA ASP A 2 -13.10 -16.60 32.10
C ASP A 2 -13.44 -15.10 32.23
N GLU A 3 -14.40 -14.62 31.44
CA GLU A 3 -15.02 -13.28 31.55
C GLU A 3 -15.63 -13.02 32.95
N HIS A 4 -15.68 -14.02 33.82
CA HIS A 4 -16.23 -13.94 35.19
C HIS A 4 -15.34 -13.14 36.17
N ASP A 5 -14.09 -12.84 35.81
CA ASP A 5 -13.14 -12.13 36.72
C ASP A 5 -12.93 -10.66 36.33
N LEU A 6 -13.88 -10.08 35.56
CA LEU A 6 -13.86 -8.70 35.15
C LEU A 6 -14.80 -7.83 36.02
N THR A 7 -14.33 -6.65 36.40
CA THR A 7 -15.17 -5.65 37.06
C THR A 7 -16.25 -5.13 36.10
N GLU A 8 -17.33 -4.59 36.62
CA GLU A 8 -18.40 -4.02 35.79
C GLU A 8 -17.90 -2.95 34.81
N ARG A 9 -16.99 -2.10 35.24
CA ARG A 9 -16.35 -1.08 34.37
C ARG A 9 -15.49 -1.66 33.27
N GLN A 10 -14.79 -2.77 33.53
CA GLN A 10 -14.05 -3.48 32.49
C GLN A 10 -14.99 -4.08 31.44
N LYS A 11 -16.13 -4.64 31.86
CA LYS A 11 -17.15 -5.14 30.96
C LYS A 11 -17.80 -4.03 30.14
N GLU A 12 -18.08 -2.86 30.74
CA GLU A 12 -18.61 -1.69 30.02
C GLU A 12 -17.65 -1.22 28.91
N LEU A 13 -16.35 -1.11 29.18
CA LEU A 13 -15.38 -0.73 28.17
C LEU A 13 -15.29 -1.79 27.05
N LEU A 14 -15.28 -3.07 27.38
CA LEU A 14 -15.28 -4.15 26.40
C LEU A 14 -16.57 -4.16 25.55
N ALA A 15 -17.73 -3.85 26.13
CA ALA A 15 -19.00 -3.83 25.40
C ALA A 15 -19.08 -2.73 24.33
N LEU A 16 -18.31 -1.64 24.48
CA LEU A 16 -18.21 -0.56 23.48
C LEU A 16 -17.26 -0.87 22.33
N LEU A 17 -16.45 -1.91 22.47
CA LEU A 17 -15.53 -2.34 21.41
C LEU A 17 -16.23 -3.34 20.48
N PRO A 18 -16.12 -3.13 19.14
CA PRO A 18 -16.67 -4.05 18.16
C PRO A 18 -16.18 -5.49 18.37
N GLN A 19 -17.08 -6.44 18.22
CA GLN A 19 -16.75 -7.87 18.39
C GLN A 19 -15.93 -8.45 17.23
N ASP A 20 -15.84 -7.74 16.10
CA ASP A 20 -15.04 -8.08 14.93
C ASP A 20 -13.58 -7.64 15.03
N GLY A 21 -13.17 -7.04 16.16
CA GLY A 21 -11.81 -6.52 16.36
C GLY A 21 -11.52 -5.17 15.70
N ALA A 22 -12.52 -4.50 15.14
CA ALA A 22 -12.38 -3.16 14.61
C ALA A 22 -11.91 -2.17 15.68
N THR A 23 -11.18 -1.13 15.29
CA THR A 23 -10.58 -0.14 16.20
C THR A 23 -11.52 1.01 16.49
N VAL A 24 -11.57 1.46 17.74
CA VAL A 24 -12.32 2.66 18.18
C VAL A 24 -11.36 3.67 18.78
N GLY A 25 -11.54 4.97 18.49
CA GLY A 25 -10.72 6.05 19.06
C GLY A 25 -10.91 6.15 20.58
N GLN A 26 -9.81 6.24 21.35
CA GLN A 26 -9.87 6.26 22.82
C GLN A 26 -10.58 7.50 23.37
N ILE A 27 -10.44 8.65 22.69
CA ILE A 27 -11.18 9.88 23.08
C ILE A 27 -12.69 9.65 22.97
N LYS A 28 -13.16 8.99 21.89
CA LYS A 28 -14.57 8.68 21.71
C LYS A 28 -15.09 7.71 22.77
N LEU A 29 -14.27 6.75 23.19
CA LEU A 29 -14.62 5.81 24.28
C LEU A 29 -14.72 6.53 25.63
N GLN A 30 -13.79 7.44 25.92
CA GLN A 30 -13.84 8.28 27.14
C GLN A 30 -15.11 9.13 27.19
N ASP A 31 -15.45 9.79 26.06
CA ASP A 31 -16.66 10.64 25.98
C ASP A 31 -17.94 9.81 26.19
N GLN A 32 -18.02 8.62 25.61
CA GLN A 32 -19.17 7.73 25.72
C GLN A 32 -19.34 7.19 27.16
N LEU A 33 -18.23 6.91 27.84
CA LEU A 33 -18.25 6.37 29.21
C LEU A 33 -18.34 7.47 30.28
N GLY A 34 -18.04 8.72 29.91
CA GLY A 34 -17.95 9.83 30.86
C GLY A 34 -16.79 9.67 31.85
N TRP A 35 -15.77 8.87 31.52
CA TRP A 35 -14.62 8.62 32.38
C TRP A 35 -13.43 9.48 31.98
N SER A 36 -12.77 10.11 32.94
CA SER A 36 -11.55 10.87 32.71
C SER A 36 -10.29 10.06 33.06
N ASP A 37 -9.88 10.09 34.31
CA ASP A 37 -8.63 9.47 34.75
C ASP A 37 -8.74 7.95 34.93
N GLU A 38 -9.93 7.45 35.29
CA GLU A 38 -10.18 6.02 35.49
C GLU A 38 -10.07 5.20 34.19
N TYR A 39 -10.37 5.80 33.05
CA TYR A 39 -10.32 5.14 31.75
C TYR A 39 -8.97 4.50 31.47
N TRP A 40 -7.89 5.25 31.73
CA TRP A 40 -6.53 4.80 31.45
C TRP A 40 -6.13 3.58 32.28
N ALA A 41 -6.47 3.58 33.56
CA ALA A 41 -6.18 2.47 34.45
C ALA A 41 -6.96 1.20 34.07
N ILE A 42 -8.24 1.33 33.71
CA ILE A 42 -9.07 0.21 33.29
C ILE A 42 -8.59 -0.37 31.95
N ARG A 43 -8.27 0.48 31.00
CA ARG A 43 -7.70 0.07 29.71
C ARG A 43 -6.40 -0.71 29.89
N ASP A 44 -5.47 -0.21 30.72
CA ASP A 44 -4.16 -0.85 30.94
C ASP A 44 -4.33 -2.24 31.56
N VAL A 45 -5.24 -2.41 32.50
CA VAL A 45 -5.55 -3.72 33.07
C VAL A 45 -6.13 -4.67 32.03
N LEU A 46 -7.01 -4.19 31.13
CA LEU A 46 -7.56 -5.02 30.06
C LEU A 46 -6.51 -5.40 29.01
N GLU A 47 -5.54 -4.52 28.75
CA GLU A 47 -4.40 -4.81 27.88
C GLU A 47 -3.45 -5.83 28.52
N ASP A 48 -3.12 -5.69 29.80
CA ASP A 48 -2.31 -6.66 30.54
C ASP A 48 -2.98 -8.04 30.60
N LYS A 49 -4.31 -8.07 30.65
CA LYS A 49 -5.09 -9.31 30.53
C LYS A 49 -5.18 -9.85 29.10
N GLY A 50 -4.65 -9.15 28.11
CA GLY A 50 -4.68 -9.54 26.70
C GLY A 50 -6.08 -9.48 26.06
N LEU A 51 -7.03 -8.76 26.65
CA LEU A 51 -8.39 -8.64 26.15
C LEU A 51 -8.59 -7.50 25.14
N VAL A 52 -7.70 -6.47 25.20
CA VAL A 52 -7.68 -5.36 24.27
C VAL A 52 -6.26 -5.09 23.78
N LYS A 53 -6.15 -4.42 22.63
CA LYS A 53 -4.89 -4.03 22.02
C LYS A 53 -4.93 -2.56 21.62
N ARG A 54 -3.86 -1.81 21.96
CA ARG A 54 -3.69 -0.43 21.52
C ARG A 54 -3.23 -0.35 20.07
N GLY A 55 -3.87 0.52 19.29
CA GLY A 55 -3.43 0.92 17.97
C GLY A 55 -2.55 2.17 18.00
N ARG A 56 -1.81 2.40 16.92
CA ARG A 56 -0.93 3.58 16.75
C ARG A 56 -1.73 4.75 16.19
N GLY A 57 -1.53 5.97 16.71
CA GLY A 57 -2.13 7.20 16.20
C GLY A 57 -2.15 8.31 17.26
N ARG A 58 -2.30 9.58 16.81
CA ARG A 58 -2.41 10.75 17.71
C ARG A 58 -3.80 10.70 18.38
N GLY A 59 -3.83 10.40 19.68
CA GLY A 59 -5.05 10.10 20.46
C GLY A 59 -5.28 8.60 20.70
N GLY A 60 -4.58 7.72 19.96
CA GLY A 60 -4.64 6.27 20.10
C GLY A 60 -6.00 5.66 19.73
N THR A 61 -5.98 4.38 19.39
CA THR A 61 -7.19 3.56 19.19
C THR A 61 -7.13 2.35 20.09
N LEU A 62 -8.26 1.72 20.35
CA LEU A 62 -8.40 0.48 21.11
C LEU A 62 -9.20 -0.52 20.29
N SER A 63 -8.80 -1.77 20.29
CA SER A 63 -9.54 -2.88 19.69
C SER A 63 -9.63 -4.05 20.65
N ARG A 64 -10.70 -4.85 20.51
CA ARG A 64 -10.86 -6.11 21.25
C ARG A 64 -9.92 -7.16 20.66
N VAL A 65 -9.25 -7.94 21.52
CA VAL A 65 -8.51 -9.14 21.09
C VAL A 65 -9.50 -10.27 20.96
N LEU A 66 -9.63 -10.80 19.74
CA LEU A 66 -10.49 -11.95 19.49
C LEU A 66 -9.74 -13.21 19.94
N HIS A 67 -10.21 -13.84 21.00
CA HIS A 67 -9.80 -15.20 21.32
C HIS A 67 -10.69 -16.13 20.48
N ALA A 68 -10.07 -16.98 19.68
CA ALA A 68 -10.81 -18.04 19.03
C ALA A 68 -11.51 -18.88 20.14
N PRO A 69 -12.80 -19.25 19.98
CA PRO A 69 -13.44 -20.14 20.92
C PRO A 69 -12.65 -21.46 20.98
N ASP A 70 -12.49 -22.03 22.18
CA ASP A 70 -11.93 -23.35 22.36
C ASP A 70 -12.72 -24.36 21.52
N VAL A 71 -12.22 -24.63 20.33
CA VAL A 71 -12.69 -25.75 19.52
C VAL A 71 -12.00 -26.97 20.09
N GLU A 72 -12.79 -27.88 20.67
CA GLU A 72 -12.37 -29.24 21.00
C GLU A 72 -11.50 -29.78 19.88
N THR A 73 -10.37 -30.32 20.26
CA THR A 73 -9.30 -30.86 19.41
C THR A 73 -9.84 -31.85 18.38
N VAL A 74 -10.28 -31.37 17.24
CA VAL A 74 -10.29 -32.13 16.01
C VAL A 74 -8.90 -31.91 15.41
N THR A 75 -8.09 -32.93 15.46
CA THR A 75 -6.77 -32.97 14.86
C THR A 75 -6.91 -32.82 13.35
N ILE A 76 -6.90 -31.58 12.86
CA ILE A 76 -6.72 -31.27 11.44
C ILE A 76 -5.24 -30.97 11.26
N PRO A 77 -4.58 -31.51 10.24
CA PRO A 77 -3.15 -31.33 10.04
C PRO A 77 -2.82 -29.86 9.67
N VAL A 78 -2.53 -29.05 10.70
CA VAL A 78 -2.21 -27.60 10.59
C VAL A 78 -0.89 -27.35 9.83
N ALA A 79 -0.11 -28.39 9.55
CA ALA A 79 1.18 -28.26 8.88
C ALA A 79 1.08 -28.13 7.34
N GLU A 80 0.02 -28.66 6.70
CA GLU A 80 -0.12 -28.59 5.24
C GLU A 80 -0.71 -27.25 4.78
N ASP A 81 -1.70 -26.71 5.47
CA ASP A 81 -2.33 -25.44 5.06
C ASP A 81 -1.43 -24.22 5.23
N ALA A 82 -0.62 -24.17 6.29
CA ALA A 82 0.36 -23.09 6.46
C ALA A 82 1.50 -23.18 5.43
N ALA A 83 1.90 -24.40 5.04
CA ALA A 83 2.89 -24.61 4.00
C ALA A 83 2.32 -24.27 2.60
N ILE A 84 1.04 -24.59 2.33
CA ILE A 84 0.35 -24.26 1.07
C ILE A 84 0.15 -22.75 0.94
N GLN A 85 -0.27 -22.07 2.00
CA GLN A 85 -0.40 -20.60 2.00
C GLN A 85 0.94 -19.90 1.87
N GLY A 86 1.99 -20.39 2.53
CA GLY A 86 3.35 -19.87 2.42
C GLY A 86 3.94 -20.07 1.02
N GLN A 87 3.70 -21.20 0.38
CA GLN A 87 4.11 -21.48 -0.98
C GLN A 87 3.35 -20.62 -1.99
N SER A 88 2.03 -20.46 -1.83
CA SER A 88 1.19 -19.59 -2.67
C SER A 88 1.65 -18.13 -2.60
N ALA A 89 1.95 -17.62 -1.41
CA ALA A 89 2.46 -16.26 -1.24
C ALA A 89 3.87 -16.07 -1.85
N ALA A 90 4.75 -17.05 -1.70
CA ALA A 90 6.09 -17.02 -2.29
C ALA A 90 6.04 -17.10 -3.82
N ASP A 91 5.12 -17.89 -4.37
CA ASP A 91 4.90 -17.99 -5.82
C ASP A 91 4.26 -16.72 -6.40
N ALA A 92 3.38 -16.04 -5.65
CA ALA A 92 2.82 -14.75 -6.04
C ALA A 92 3.91 -13.67 -6.09
N LEU A 93 4.74 -13.56 -5.04
CA LEU A 93 5.87 -12.63 -5.00
C LEU A 93 6.90 -12.88 -6.10
N ARG A 94 7.16 -14.14 -6.44
CA ARG A 94 8.07 -14.49 -7.56
C ARG A 94 7.48 -14.04 -8.89
N ARG A 95 6.19 -14.29 -9.15
CA ARG A 95 5.50 -13.86 -10.38
C ARG A 95 5.46 -12.35 -10.50
N GLU A 96 5.17 -11.65 -9.42
CA GLU A 96 5.22 -10.19 -9.37
C GLU A 96 6.63 -9.68 -9.71
N GLY A 97 7.68 -10.28 -9.13
CA GLY A 97 9.08 -9.94 -9.43
C GLY A 97 9.49 -10.17 -10.89
N GLU A 98 8.92 -11.17 -11.57
CA GLU A 98 9.16 -11.46 -12.98
C GLU A 98 8.57 -10.38 -13.92
N LEU A 99 7.59 -9.59 -13.44
CA LEU A 99 6.95 -8.52 -14.21
C LEU A 99 7.77 -7.22 -14.23
N TYR A 100 8.64 -6.97 -13.25
CA TYR A 100 9.29 -5.67 -13.09
C TYR A 100 10.21 -5.29 -14.26
N ASP A 101 11.06 -6.21 -14.72
CA ASP A 101 11.99 -5.94 -15.82
C ASP A 101 11.27 -5.67 -17.17
N PRO A 102 10.27 -6.49 -17.58
CA PRO A 102 9.47 -6.20 -18.76
C PRO A 102 8.75 -4.85 -18.67
N ILE A 103 8.09 -4.57 -17.56
CA ILE A 103 7.39 -3.30 -17.34
C ILE A 103 8.37 -2.12 -17.42
N ALA A 104 9.54 -2.22 -16.78
CA ALA A 104 10.55 -1.16 -16.82
C ALA A 104 11.01 -0.87 -18.27
N ARG A 105 11.14 -1.90 -19.12
CA ARG A 105 11.48 -1.74 -20.55
C ARG A 105 10.39 -1.00 -21.32
N VAL A 106 9.12 -1.38 -21.14
CA VAL A 106 7.98 -0.72 -21.79
C VAL A 106 7.83 0.72 -21.30
N LEU A 107 7.96 0.96 -20.00
CA LEU A 107 7.93 2.31 -19.43
C LEU A 107 9.02 3.21 -20.00
N ARG A 108 10.24 2.66 -20.22
CA ARG A 108 11.38 3.39 -20.82
C ARG A 108 11.17 3.68 -22.30
N GLY A 109 10.52 2.80 -23.01
CA GLY A 109 10.33 2.84 -24.46
C GLY A 109 8.99 3.47 -24.87
N ASP A 110 8.02 2.62 -25.13
CA ASP A 110 6.76 2.98 -25.79
C ASP A 110 5.90 3.88 -24.91
N TRP A 111 5.75 3.59 -23.64
CA TRP A 111 4.97 4.39 -22.70
C TRP A 111 5.52 5.83 -22.57
N SER A 112 6.85 6.00 -22.45
CA SER A 112 7.49 7.31 -22.39
C SER A 112 7.34 8.09 -23.71
N ARG A 113 7.36 7.36 -24.83
CA ARG A 113 7.17 7.96 -26.17
C ARG A 113 5.75 8.53 -26.32
N ASP A 114 4.74 7.77 -25.90
CA ASP A 114 3.36 8.22 -25.94
C ASP A 114 3.14 9.45 -25.05
N ARG A 115 3.75 9.50 -23.90
CA ARG A 115 3.73 10.66 -22.98
C ARG A 115 4.60 11.82 -23.46
N ARG A 116 5.36 11.64 -24.55
CA ARG A 116 6.31 12.62 -25.10
C ARG A 116 7.29 13.13 -24.04
N THR A 117 7.71 12.25 -23.16
CA THR A 117 8.61 12.57 -22.05
C THR A 117 9.67 11.49 -21.95
N GLN A 118 10.95 11.88 -21.97
CA GLN A 118 12.05 10.95 -21.78
C GLN A 118 12.36 10.82 -20.29
N PRO A 119 12.42 9.61 -19.74
CA PRO A 119 12.86 9.42 -18.38
C PRO A 119 14.35 9.72 -18.25
N LEU A 120 14.75 10.32 -17.14
CA LEU A 120 16.13 10.32 -16.70
C LEU A 120 16.53 8.91 -16.28
N GLU A 121 15.68 8.30 -15.45
CA GLU A 121 15.86 6.95 -14.96
C GLU A 121 14.52 6.26 -14.72
N ILE A 122 14.55 4.93 -14.82
CA ILE A 122 13.50 4.04 -14.31
C ILE A 122 14.20 3.03 -13.42
N GLU A 123 13.75 2.93 -12.20
CA GLU A 123 14.38 2.12 -11.17
C GLU A 123 13.38 1.10 -10.59
N ILE A 124 13.79 -0.17 -10.54
CA ILE A 124 13.05 -1.22 -9.83
C ILE A 124 13.47 -1.12 -8.37
N THR A 125 12.59 -0.56 -7.55
CA THR A 125 12.88 -0.32 -6.14
C THR A 125 12.51 -1.49 -5.25
N ALA A 126 11.64 -2.39 -5.71
CA ALA A 126 11.24 -3.60 -4.99
C ALA A 126 12.44 -4.46 -4.54
N HIS A 127 13.50 -4.54 -5.34
CA HIS A 127 14.67 -5.41 -5.08
C HIS A 127 15.72 -4.79 -4.13
N GLN A 128 15.54 -3.56 -3.67
CA GLN A 128 16.59 -2.84 -2.93
C GLN A 128 16.77 -3.24 -1.45
N GLY A 129 16.15 -4.33 -1.00
CA GLY A 129 16.30 -4.87 0.36
C GLY A 129 15.59 -4.03 1.44
N ALA A 130 15.78 -4.39 2.71
CA ALA A 130 15.16 -3.72 3.85
C ALA A 130 15.88 -2.42 4.19
N ARG A 131 15.57 -1.31 3.51
CA ARG A 131 15.95 0.02 3.95
C ARG A 131 14.88 0.57 4.91
N ALA A 132 15.25 1.50 5.79
CA ALA A 132 14.31 2.17 6.68
C ALA A 132 13.40 3.10 5.85
N THR A 133 12.25 2.63 5.43
CA THR A 133 11.37 3.29 4.46
C THR A 133 10.21 4.07 5.08
N GLY A 134 10.20 4.28 6.39
CA GLY A 134 9.13 5.05 7.06
C GLY A 134 7.76 4.35 7.15
N GLY A 135 7.64 3.07 6.80
CA GLY A 135 6.41 2.30 6.93
C GLY A 135 6.30 1.12 5.97
N ARG A 136 5.28 0.27 6.18
CA ARG A 136 5.05 -0.97 5.41
C ARG A 136 4.78 -0.70 3.92
N TRP A 137 4.17 0.44 3.59
CA TRP A 137 3.73 0.79 2.23
C TRP A 137 4.48 2.01 1.66
N SER A 138 5.74 2.19 2.02
CA SER A 138 6.51 3.36 1.60
C SER A 138 7.46 3.12 0.43
N ARG A 139 7.52 1.88 -0.08
CA ARG A 139 8.38 1.53 -1.22
C ARG A 139 7.52 1.06 -2.40
N PRO A 140 7.50 1.81 -3.50
CA PRO A 140 6.88 1.35 -4.75
C PRO A 140 7.71 0.23 -5.40
N ASP A 141 7.12 -0.51 -6.32
CA ASP A 141 7.83 -1.53 -7.08
C ASP A 141 8.77 -0.91 -8.10
N LEU A 142 8.28 0.10 -8.84
CA LEU A 142 9.09 0.85 -9.78
C LEU A 142 8.89 2.36 -9.58
N VAL A 143 9.96 3.10 -9.92
CA VAL A 143 9.96 4.57 -9.95
C VAL A 143 10.46 5.05 -11.31
N TRP A 144 9.70 5.93 -11.94
CA TRP A 144 10.05 6.63 -13.16
C TRP A 144 10.34 8.09 -12.84
N VAL A 145 11.46 8.61 -13.26
CA VAL A 145 11.88 9.98 -12.96
C VAL A 145 12.18 10.72 -14.24
N SER A 146 11.68 11.95 -14.39
CA SER A 146 12.06 12.86 -15.46
C SER A 146 12.18 14.30 -14.98
N VAL A 147 12.87 15.12 -15.77
CA VAL A 147 12.88 16.58 -15.65
C VAL A 147 12.43 17.18 -16.97
N ARG A 148 11.33 17.93 -16.92
CA ARG A 148 10.78 18.60 -18.10
C ARG A 148 11.10 20.10 -18.08
N THR A 149 11.40 20.61 -19.25
CA THR A 149 11.54 22.06 -19.49
C THR A 149 10.45 22.51 -20.44
N PHE A 150 9.87 23.67 -20.17
CA PHE A 150 8.82 24.26 -20.99
C PHE A 150 9.28 25.61 -21.52
N GLN A 151 8.90 25.93 -22.76
CA GLN A 151 9.31 27.17 -23.42
C GLN A 151 8.89 28.44 -22.65
N PHE A 152 7.75 28.39 -21.98
CA PHE A 152 7.14 29.55 -21.34
C PHE A 152 7.14 29.47 -19.80
N LEU A 153 7.64 28.39 -19.23
CA LEU A 153 7.78 28.27 -17.78
C LEU A 153 9.24 28.41 -17.37
N PRO A 154 9.54 29.27 -16.39
CA PRO A 154 10.93 29.55 -16.00
C PRO A 154 11.58 28.42 -15.21
N GLN A 155 10.79 27.48 -14.70
CA GLN A 155 11.26 26.40 -13.83
C GLN A 155 11.30 25.07 -14.55
N LYS A 156 12.30 24.27 -14.23
CA LYS A 156 12.33 22.86 -14.57
C LYS A 156 11.33 22.12 -13.68
N VAL A 157 10.57 21.19 -14.25
CA VAL A 157 9.57 20.42 -13.54
C VAL A 157 10.09 19.00 -13.36
N LEU A 158 10.38 18.65 -12.11
CA LEU A 158 10.68 17.28 -11.72
C LEU A 158 9.38 16.48 -11.68
N GLU A 159 9.37 15.35 -12.34
CA GLU A 159 8.29 14.36 -12.25
C GLU A 159 8.84 13.07 -11.65
N VAL A 160 8.18 12.60 -10.61
CA VAL A 160 8.45 11.31 -9.97
C VAL A 160 7.15 10.52 -10.02
N ILE A 161 7.13 9.42 -10.75
CA ILE A 161 5.97 8.56 -10.93
C ILE A 161 6.28 7.21 -10.29
N THR A 162 5.39 6.74 -9.43
CA THR A 162 5.52 5.45 -8.76
C THR A 162 4.52 4.46 -9.34
N PHE A 163 4.92 3.19 -9.38
CA PHE A 163 4.10 2.09 -9.86
C PHE A 163 4.07 0.98 -8.81
N GLU A 164 2.86 0.52 -8.53
CA GLU A 164 2.56 -0.66 -7.74
C GLU A 164 2.04 -1.74 -8.69
N VAL A 165 2.70 -2.88 -8.75
CA VAL A 165 2.41 -3.95 -9.71
C VAL A 165 1.70 -5.09 -9.01
N LYS A 166 0.63 -5.61 -9.62
CA LYS A 166 -0.08 -6.78 -9.09
C LYS A 166 -0.34 -7.80 -10.20
N PRO A 167 0.02 -9.08 -9.98
CA PRO A 167 -0.36 -10.17 -10.87
C PRO A 167 -1.87 -10.46 -10.74
N ALA A 168 -2.44 -11.13 -11.75
CA ALA A 168 -3.88 -11.39 -11.87
C ALA A 168 -4.51 -12.08 -10.65
N ASP A 169 -3.77 -12.85 -9.90
CA ASP A 169 -4.23 -13.55 -8.69
C ASP A 169 -4.07 -12.75 -7.39
N ALA A 170 -3.61 -11.50 -7.50
CA ALA A 170 -3.43 -10.58 -6.37
C ALA A 170 -4.10 -9.21 -6.62
N ILE A 171 -5.07 -9.14 -7.53
CA ILE A 171 -5.84 -7.93 -7.81
C ILE A 171 -6.77 -7.65 -6.63
N ASP A 172 -6.52 -6.53 -5.91
CA ASP A 172 -7.30 -6.09 -4.76
C ASP A 172 -7.20 -4.56 -4.66
N VAL A 173 -8.23 -3.95 -4.10
CA VAL A 173 -8.28 -2.51 -3.80
C VAL A 173 -7.14 -2.05 -2.87
N LEU A 174 -6.51 -2.96 -2.13
CA LEU A 174 -5.35 -2.67 -1.31
C LEU A 174 -4.19 -2.08 -2.12
N ALA A 175 -4.00 -2.51 -3.36
CA ALA A 175 -2.99 -1.96 -4.28
C ALA A 175 -3.15 -0.44 -4.49
N VAL A 176 -4.40 0.05 -4.52
CA VAL A 176 -4.65 1.50 -4.62
C VAL A 176 -4.20 2.24 -3.37
N TYR A 177 -4.39 1.68 -2.19
CA TYR A 177 -3.94 2.29 -0.93
C TYR A 177 -2.41 2.25 -0.79
N GLU A 178 -1.75 1.24 -1.33
CA GLU A 178 -0.28 1.16 -1.45
C GLU A 178 0.21 2.28 -2.38
N ALA A 179 -0.33 2.40 -3.58
CA ALA A 179 -0.02 3.47 -4.52
C ALA A 179 -0.32 4.88 -3.94
N LEU A 180 -1.41 5.02 -3.19
CA LEU A 180 -1.77 6.27 -2.51
C LEU A 180 -0.76 6.64 -1.41
N ALA A 181 -0.20 5.66 -0.71
CA ALA A 181 0.88 5.91 0.26
C ALA A 181 2.13 6.46 -0.43
N HIS A 182 2.49 5.95 -1.61
CA HIS A 182 3.60 6.43 -2.43
C HIS A 182 3.36 7.86 -2.95
N ARG A 183 2.13 8.20 -3.31
CA ARG A 183 1.75 9.52 -3.83
C ARG A 183 2.06 10.67 -2.87
N ARG A 184 2.24 10.39 -1.58
CA ARG A 184 2.64 11.41 -0.59
C ARG A 184 4.05 11.97 -0.82
N ALA A 185 4.87 11.28 -1.60
CA ALA A 185 6.24 11.63 -1.93
C ALA A 185 6.54 11.52 -3.45
N ALA A 186 5.50 11.48 -4.29
CA ALA A 186 5.61 11.39 -5.73
C ALA A 186 4.61 12.34 -6.41
N THR A 187 4.86 12.71 -7.66
CA THR A 187 3.96 13.58 -8.43
C THR A 187 2.76 12.82 -8.99
N HIS A 188 2.91 11.54 -9.29
CA HIS A 188 1.87 10.64 -9.77
C HIS A 188 2.10 9.26 -9.18
N SER A 189 1.03 8.47 -9.03
CA SER A 189 1.13 7.06 -8.66
C SER A 189 0.14 6.24 -9.48
N TYR A 190 0.58 5.09 -9.94
CA TYR A 190 -0.19 4.14 -10.72
C TYR A 190 -0.23 2.78 -10.03
N VAL A 191 -1.37 2.10 -10.16
CA VAL A 191 -1.47 0.65 -10.02
C VAL A 191 -1.37 0.05 -11.41
N VAL A 192 -0.62 -1.04 -11.55
CA VAL A 192 -0.39 -1.74 -12.81
C VAL A 192 -0.77 -3.20 -12.62
N LEU A 193 -1.75 -3.68 -13.37
CA LEU A 193 -2.32 -5.01 -13.22
C LEU A 193 -1.93 -5.89 -14.41
N ASP A 194 -1.38 -7.06 -14.14
CA ASP A 194 -1.19 -8.13 -15.10
C ASP A 194 -2.51 -8.90 -15.28
N VAL A 195 -3.13 -8.78 -16.44
CA VAL A 195 -4.43 -9.38 -16.77
C VAL A 195 -4.32 -10.22 -18.04
N PRO A 196 -3.75 -11.43 -17.96
CA PRO A 196 -3.69 -12.33 -19.10
C PRO A 196 -5.08 -12.58 -19.70
N THR A 197 -5.16 -12.72 -21.01
CA THR A 197 -6.42 -12.82 -21.75
C THR A 197 -7.33 -13.95 -21.25
N ASP A 198 -6.75 -15.06 -20.81
CA ASP A 198 -7.48 -16.21 -20.27
C ASP A 198 -8.08 -15.95 -18.88
N LYS A 199 -7.59 -14.96 -18.14
CA LYS A 199 -8.08 -14.57 -16.82
C LYS A 199 -8.97 -13.33 -16.84
N ALA A 200 -8.98 -12.56 -17.91
CA ALA A 200 -9.66 -11.27 -17.98
C ALA A 200 -11.12 -11.31 -17.51
N ALA A 201 -11.90 -12.30 -17.96
CA ALA A 201 -13.30 -12.42 -17.56
C ALA A 201 -13.49 -12.78 -16.07
N SER A 202 -12.52 -13.44 -15.44
CA SER A 202 -12.63 -13.86 -14.05
C SER A 202 -12.27 -12.77 -13.05
N VAL A 203 -11.53 -11.74 -13.50
CA VAL A 203 -11.06 -10.63 -12.64
C VAL A 203 -11.74 -9.29 -12.98
N GLU A 204 -12.73 -9.28 -13.85
CA GLU A 204 -13.42 -8.05 -14.31
C GLU A 204 -14.04 -7.26 -13.16
N GLU A 205 -14.72 -7.94 -12.23
CA GLU A 205 -15.34 -7.29 -11.05
C GLU A 205 -14.29 -6.69 -10.13
N ASP A 206 -13.18 -7.38 -9.90
CA ASP A 206 -12.07 -6.91 -9.07
C ASP A 206 -11.40 -5.69 -9.71
N ILE A 207 -11.16 -5.72 -11.03
CA ILE A 207 -10.63 -4.57 -11.78
C ILE A 207 -11.56 -3.37 -11.66
N GLN A 208 -12.88 -3.56 -11.78
CA GLN A 208 -13.84 -2.47 -11.65
C GLN A 208 -13.82 -1.87 -10.23
N ALA A 209 -13.74 -2.71 -9.19
CA ALA A 209 -13.62 -2.24 -7.81
C ALA A 209 -12.33 -1.43 -7.59
N VAL A 210 -11.19 -1.91 -8.11
CA VAL A 210 -9.90 -1.20 -8.07
C VAL A 210 -10.01 0.13 -8.82
N ARG A 211 -10.64 0.14 -9.99
CA ARG A 211 -10.83 1.32 -10.83
C ARG A 211 -11.62 2.41 -10.11
N ASP A 212 -12.73 2.05 -9.46
CA ASP A 212 -13.59 3.02 -8.76
C ASP A 212 -12.85 3.67 -7.58
N VAL A 213 -12.07 2.89 -6.83
CA VAL A 213 -11.23 3.42 -5.74
C VAL A 213 -10.08 4.27 -6.30
N ALA A 214 -9.39 3.82 -7.35
CA ALA A 214 -8.31 4.56 -8.00
C ALA A 214 -8.79 5.93 -8.50
N ARG A 215 -9.92 5.97 -9.21
CA ARG A 215 -10.56 7.20 -9.69
C ARG A 215 -10.89 8.15 -8.55
N SER A 216 -11.48 7.65 -7.46
CA SER A 216 -11.89 8.49 -6.32
C SER A 216 -10.70 9.16 -5.62
N HIS A 217 -9.53 8.55 -5.71
CA HIS A 217 -8.30 9.05 -5.10
C HIS A 217 -7.32 9.70 -6.10
N GLY A 218 -7.63 9.71 -7.40
CA GLY A 218 -6.74 10.22 -8.44
C GLY A 218 -5.45 9.42 -8.59
N VAL A 219 -5.49 8.13 -8.26
CA VAL A 219 -4.45 7.14 -8.59
C VAL A 219 -4.72 6.65 -10.01
N GLY A 220 -3.67 6.48 -10.81
CA GLY A 220 -3.80 5.91 -12.14
C GLY A 220 -3.96 4.39 -12.09
N LEU A 221 -4.61 3.84 -13.12
CA LEU A 221 -4.76 2.40 -13.28
C LEU A 221 -4.39 2.01 -14.70
N ILE A 222 -3.44 1.10 -14.81
CA ILE A 222 -2.99 0.51 -16.07
C ILE A 222 -3.25 -0.99 -15.99
N VAL A 223 -3.74 -1.58 -17.08
CA VAL A 223 -3.85 -3.02 -17.25
C VAL A 223 -3.06 -3.45 -18.49
N PHE A 224 -2.55 -4.66 -18.50
CA PHE A 224 -1.92 -5.25 -19.69
C PHE A 224 -2.15 -6.76 -19.74
N GLY A 225 -2.18 -7.31 -20.96
CA GLY A 225 -2.25 -8.76 -21.19
C GLY A 225 -0.88 -9.41 -21.33
N ASP A 226 0.10 -8.66 -21.84
CA ASP A 226 1.51 -9.06 -21.97
C ASP A 226 2.39 -7.87 -21.53
N PRO A 227 3.26 -8.07 -20.53
CA PRO A 227 4.10 -6.99 -20.00
C PRO A 227 5.13 -6.46 -21.01
N GLU A 228 5.48 -7.22 -22.04
CA GLU A 228 6.45 -6.83 -23.08
C GLU A 228 5.79 -6.20 -24.30
N ASP A 229 4.51 -6.46 -24.55
CA ASP A 229 3.75 -5.94 -25.69
C ASP A 229 2.90 -4.73 -25.29
N TYR A 230 3.41 -3.53 -25.56
CA TYR A 230 2.73 -2.27 -25.25
C TYR A 230 1.37 -2.14 -25.96
N SER A 231 1.11 -2.86 -27.05
CA SER A 231 -0.19 -2.85 -27.70
C SER A 231 -1.30 -3.46 -26.86
N THR A 232 -0.94 -4.25 -25.83
CA THR A 232 -1.87 -4.85 -24.86
C THR A 232 -2.09 -3.99 -23.61
N TRP A 233 -1.40 -2.84 -23.51
CA TRP A 233 -1.51 -1.95 -22.39
C TRP A 233 -2.67 -1.00 -22.56
N GLU A 234 -3.47 -0.85 -21.52
CA GLU A 234 -4.59 0.08 -21.48
C GLU A 234 -4.54 0.91 -20.20
N VAL A 235 -4.63 2.24 -20.33
CA VAL A 235 -4.77 3.17 -19.21
C VAL A 235 -6.26 3.32 -18.93
N LEU A 236 -6.75 2.61 -17.91
CA LEU A 236 -8.15 2.71 -17.48
C LEU A 236 -8.46 3.98 -16.72
N GLU A 237 -7.48 4.50 -15.95
CA GLU A 237 -7.57 5.78 -15.24
C GLU A 237 -6.23 6.50 -15.30
N ASP A 238 -6.25 7.77 -15.67
CA ASP A 238 -5.06 8.62 -15.61
C ASP A 238 -4.76 9.07 -14.19
N ALA A 239 -3.50 8.97 -13.78
CA ALA A 239 -3.06 9.50 -12.49
C ALA A 239 -3.16 11.03 -12.47
N GLN A 240 -3.78 11.58 -11.46
CA GLN A 240 -3.80 13.01 -11.22
C GLN A 240 -2.45 13.48 -10.64
N ARG A 241 -1.89 14.54 -11.27
CA ARG A 241 -0.68 15.16 -10.73
C ARG A 241 -0.99 15.81 -9.38
N VAL A 242 -0.12 15.55 -8.41
CA VAL A 242 -0.09 16.26 -7.13
C VAL A 242 1.25 16.97 -6.98
N GLU A 243 1.28 18.00 -6.15
CA GLU A 243 2.52 18.62 -5.72
C GLU A 243 2.90 18.01 -4.37
N PRO A 244 3.92 17.14 -4.31
CA PRO A 244 4.34 16.54 -3.05
C PRO A 244 5.00 17.59 -2.16
N ASP A 245 4.94 17.36 -0.85
CA ASP A 245 5.75 18.12 0.10
C ASP A 245 7.23 17.98 -0.24
N PRO A 246 7.99 19.10 -0.41
CA PRO A 246 9.39 19.03 -0.87
C PRO A 246 10.31 18.22 0.04
N GLU A 247 10.13 18.28 1.36
CA GLU A 247 10.95 17.54 2.31
C GLU A 247 10.68 16.03 2.22
N ARG A 248 9.43 15.65 1.95
CA ARG A 248 9.05 14.25 1.74
C ARG A 248 9.59 13.72 0.43
N LEU A 249 9.49 14.50 -0.65
CA LEU A 249 10.04 14.13 -1.94
C LEU A 249 11.54 13.97 -1.88
N GLU A 250 12.26 14.90 -1.25
CA GLU A 250 13.70 14.83 -1.03
C GLU A 250 14.09 13.59 -0.22
N SER A 251 13.39 13.34 0.88
CA SER A 251 13.61 12.15 1.72
C SER A 251 13.33 10.85 0.96
N PHE A 252 12.30 10.81 0.12
CA PHE A 252 11.98 9.67 -0.73
C PHE A 252 13.10 9.40 -1.75
N ILE A 253 13.54 10.44 -2.46
CA ILE A 253 14.65 10.33 -3.42
C ILE A 253 15.90 9.83 -2.71
N ASP A 254 16.25 10.40 -1.57
CA ASP A 254 17.44 10.03 -0.82
C ASP A 254 17.42 8.59 -0.31
N THR A 255 16.27 8.12 0.16
CA THR A 255 16.14 6.78 0.78
C THR A 255 15.83 5.67 -0.20
N GLN A 256 15.07 5.95 -1.27
CA GLN A 256 14.54 4.92 -2.17
C GLN A 256 15.32 4.79 -3.48
N LEU A 257 15.95 5.87 -3.97
CA LEU A 257 16.61 5.84 -5.25
C LEU A 257 18.12 5.59 -5.13
N SER A 258 18.70 5.02 -6.17
CA SER A 258 20.14 4.78 -6.25
C SER A 258 20.95 6.07 -6.37
N ASP A 259 22.22 6.02 -6.02
CA ASP A 259 23.13 7.17 -6.16
C ASP A 259 23.29 7.59 -7.63
N THR A 260 23.08 6.69 -8.58
CA THR A 260 23.07 7.01 -10.01
C THR A 260 21.88 7.88 -10.33
N THR A 261 20.68 7.50 -9.95
CA THR A 261 19.46 8.26 -10.16
C THR A 261 19.52 9.63 -9.48
N LYS A 262 20.02 9.70 -8.23
CA LYS A 262 20.21 10.97 -7.51
C LYS A 262 21.14 11.92 -8.26
N ARG A 263 22.24 11.40 -8.81
CA ARG A 263 23.17 12.20 -9.63
C ARG A 263 22.53 12.71 -10.92
N SER A 264 21.77 11.85 -11.62
CA SER A 264 21.02 12.22 -12.83
C SER A 264 20.01 13.34 -12.54
N ILE A 265 19.25 13.23 -11.44
CA ILE A 265 18.33 14.27 -10.98
C ILE A 265 19.07 15.58 -10.71
N SER A 266 20.14 15.53 -9.89
CA SER A 266 20.93 16.72 -9.52
C SER A 266 21.55 17.43 -10.74
N GLN A 267 21.96 16.69 -11.75
CA GLN A 267 22.50 17.27 -12.99
C GLN A 267 21.41 17.89 -13.86
N ALA A 268 20.25 17.26 -13.94
CA ALA A 268 19.15 17.72 -14.78
C ALA A 268 18.40 18.92 -14.17
N THR A 269 18.37 19.06 -12.85
CA THR A 269 17.68 20.16 -12.14
C THR A 269 18.53 21.43 -12.00
N ARG A 270 19.85 21.33 -12.10
CA ARG A 270 20.75 22.49 -12.18
C ARG A 270 20.67 23.16 -13.56
#